data_5777050e0584c113ee38ae3be8687181
#
_entry.id   5777050e0584c113ee38ae3be8687181
#
_cell.length_a   1.000
_cell.length_b   1.000
_cell.length_c   1.000
_cell.angle_alpha   90.00
_cell.angle_beta   90.00
_cell.angle_gamma   90.00
#
_symmetry.space_group_name_H-M   'P 1'
#
loop_
_entity.id
_entity.type
_entity.pdbx_description
1 polymer ?
#
loop_
_entity_poly.entity_id
_entity_poly.type
_entity_poly.pdbx_seq_one_letter_code
_entity_poly.pdbx_strand_id
1 'polypeptide(L)'
;MAVYILDNSEELGEKAADLIAKKLNEDIEKRGQARIILSTGASQFETIKYLVEKNVDWEKVTMFHLDEYLELPETHKASFRRYLKERFTSKVPVKVHFVNTEGDVEENLKELTREIRKDIIDIGVIGIGENGHIAFNDPPADFETREAYRIVSLEERCRKQQLNEGWFPTLDEVPFKAVSMTPYQIMQCETIVSSVPGERKAEAVRNTLKSEEVTNMVPATLLKTHKDWHLFLDKESSSLIDS
;
A
#
# COMPACT_ATOMS: atom_id res chain seq x y z
N MET A 1 12.67 -9.85 -8.41
CA MET A 1 12.56 -8.38 -8.23
C MET A 1 12.87 -7.71 -9.55
N ALA A 2 12.03 -6.77 -9.98
CA ALA A 2 12.26 -5.89 -11.14
C ALA A 2 12.17 -4.43 -10.68
N VAL A 3 13.12 -3.59 -11.12
CA VAL A 3 13.13 -2.14 -10.79
C VAL A 3 12.98 -1.37 -12.09
N TYR A 4 12.05 -0.41 -12.09
CA TYR A 4 11.75 0.48 -13.21
C TYR A 4 11.99 1.92 -12.78
N ILE A 5 12.82 2.66 -13.51
CA ILE A 5 13.10 4.08 -13.25
C ILE A 5 12.53 4.89 -14.43
N LEU A 6 11.54 5.72 -14.12
CA LEU A 6 10.79 6.53 -15.08
C LEU A 6 11.17 8.00 -14.94
N ASP A 7 10.77 8.81 -15.90
CA ASP A 7 11.17 10.22 -15.93
C ASP A 7 10.53 11.06 -14.82
N ASN A 8 9.31 10.71 -14.44
CA ASN A 8 8.51 11.44 -13.43
C ASN A 8 7.42 10.54 -12.82
N SER A 9 6.73 11.07 -11.82
CA SER A 9 5.66 10.36 -11.08
C SER A 9 4.45 10.01 -11.96
N GLU A 10 4.16 10.80 -13.00
CA GLU A 10 3.05 10.55 -13.90
C GLU A 10 3.31 9.31 -14.76
N GLU A 11 4.47 9.25 -15.41
CA GLU A 11 4.89 8.08 -16.19
C GLU A 11 5.01 6.82 -15.30
N LEU A 12 5.56 6.99 -14.09
CA LEU A 12 5.63 5.93 -13.10
C LEU A 12 4.23 5.36 -12.80
N GLY A 13 3.26 6.23 -12.50
CA GLY A 13 1.90 5.83 -12.19
C GLY A 13 1.22 5.11 -13.35
N GLU A 14 1.38 5.60 -14.58
CA GLU A 14 0.85 4.98 -15.78
C GLU A 14 1.41 3.56 -16.00
N LYS A 15 2.75 3.42 -15.91
CA LYS A 15 3.41 2.12 -16.10
C LYS A 15 3.08 1.11 -15.01
N ALA A 16 2.99 1.55 -13.76
CA ALA A 16 2.53 0.70 -12.68
C ALA A 16 1.08 0.24 -12.91
N ALA A 17 0.18 1.15 -13.31
CA ALA A 17 -1.20 0.84 -13.65
C ALA A 17 -1.32 -0.13 -14.83
N ASP A 18 -0.47 0.00 -15.87
CA ASP A 18 -0.41 -0.93 -17.00
C ASP A 18 -0.10 -2.35 -16.52
N LEU A 19 0.91 -2.50 -15.67
CA LEU A 19 1.29 -3.81 -15.13
C LEU A 19 0.18 -4.40 -14.26
N ILE A 20 -0.40 -3.59 -13.36
CA ILE A 20 -1.50 -4.02 -12.48
C ILE A 20 -2.68 -4.51 -13.32
N ALA A 21 -3.14 -3.71 -14.27
CA ALA A 21 -4.28 -4.05 -15.14
C ALA A 21 -4.02 -5.31 -15.96
N LYS A 22 -2.82 -5.45 -16.52
CA LYS A 22 -2.40 -6.67 -17.24
C LYS A 22 -2.52 -7.90 -16.36
N LYS A 23 -1.94 -7.86 -15.16
CA LYS A 23 -1.96 -8.97 -14.19
C LYS A 23 -3.38 -9.32 -13.76
N LEU A 24 -4.20 -8.31 -13.43
CA LEU A 24 -5.62 -8.52 -13.08
C LEU A 24 -6.38 -9.24 -14.21
N ASN A 25 -6.20 -8.81 -15.45
CA ASN A 25 -6.86 -9.45 -16.60
C ASN A 25 -6.39 -10.88 -16.82
N GLU A 26 -5.08 -11.18 -16.68
CA GLU A 26 -4.55 -12.53 -16.74
C GLU A 26 -5.16 -13.45 -15.68
N ASP A 27 -5.34 -12.95 -14.45
CA ASP A 27 -5.95 -13.71 -13.35
C ASP A 27 -7.45 -13.89 -13.53
N ILE A 28 -8.16 -12.85 -14.02
CA ILE A 28 -9.58 -12.94 -14.36
C ILE A 28 -9.80 -13.97 -15.49
N GLU A 29 -8.97 -13.95 -16.51
CA GLU A 29 -9.04 -14.93 -17.61
C GLU A 29 -8.81 -16.36 -17.12
N LYS A 30 -7.82 -16.54 -16.24
CA LYS A 30 -7.41 -17.85 -15.72
C LYS A 30 -8.38 -18.42 -14.68
N ARG A 31 -8.96 -17.58 -13.78
CA ARG A 31 -9.71 -18.03 -12.61
C ARG A 31 -11.12 -17.45 -12.50
N GLY A 32 -11.51 -16.57 -13.42
CA GLY A 32 -12.82 -15.92 -13.44
C GLY A 32 -12.93 -14.77 -12.43
N GLN A 33 -11.91 -14.49 -11.64
CA GLN A 33 -11.87 -13.42 -10.62
C GLN A 33 -10.43 -13.02 -10.33
N ALA A 34 -10.26 -11.82 -9.73
CA ALA A 34 -8.98 -11.37 -9.20
C ALA A 34 -9.17 -10.64 -7.86
N ARG A 35 -8.11 -10.59 -7.05
CA ARG A 35 -8.12 -9.95 -5.74
C ARG A 35 -6.92 -9.02 -5.60
N ILE A 36 -7.15 -7.78 -5.19
CA ILE A 36 -6.14 -6.73 -5.10
C ILE A 36 -6.13 -6.07 -3.72
N ILE A 37 -4.94 -5.74 -3.22
CA ILE A 37 -4.76 -4.84 -2.08
C ILE A 37 -4.34 -3.48 -2.63
N LEU A 38 -4.96 -2.42 -2.15
CA LEU A 38 -4.58 -1.05 -2.48
C LEU A 38 -4.07 -0.30 -1.26
N SER A 39 -2.88 0.29 -1.42
CA SER A 39 -2.37 1.34 -0.53
C SER A 39 -2.93 2.71 -0.91
N THR A 40 -2.75 3.66 -0.01
CA THR A 40 -3.21 5.05 -0.14
C THR A 40 -2.04 6.03 0.00
N GLY A 41 -2.35 7.31 0.10
CA GLY A 41 -1.37 8.38 0.23
C GLY A 41 -1.02 9.06 -1.09
N ALA A 42 -0.28 10.17 -1.01
CA ALA A 42 0.06 10.99 -2.16
C ALA A 42 0.87 10.23 -3.23
N SER A 43 1.71 9.29 -2.82
CA SER A 43 2.51 8.46 -3.74
C SER A 43 1.67 7.57 -4.68
N GLN A 44 0.41 7.32 -4.34
CA GLN A 44 -0.48 6.45 -5.12
C GLN A 44 -1.41 7.23 -6.07
N PHE A 45 -1.39 8.56 -6.04
CA PHE A 45 -2.32 9.38 -6.83
C PHE A 45 -2.28 9.04 -8.31
N GLU A 46 -1.11 9.04 -8.93
CA GLU A 46 -0.98 8.79 -10.36
C GLU A 46 -1.29 7.33 -10.70
N THR A 47 -0.82 6.38 -9.90
CA THR A 47 -1.11 4.95 -10.12
C THR A 47 -2.62 4.69 -10.10
N ILE A 48 -3.34 5.21 -9.10
CA ILE A 48 -4.79 5.00 -9.00
C ILE A 48 -5.54 5.74 -10.11
N LYS A 49 -5.11 6.97 -10.44
CA LYS A 49 -5.67 7.79 -11.54
C LYS A 49 -5.67 7.01 -12.85
N TYR A 50 -4.53 6.44 -13.22
CA TYR A 50 -4.42 5.66 -14.46
C TYR A 50 -5.08 4.28 -14.35
N LEU A 51 -5.04 3.66 -13.18
CA LEU A 51 -5.60 2.32 -12.99
C LEU A 51 -7.12 2.27 -13.23
N VAL A 52 -7.86 3.28 -12.78
CA VAL A 52 -9.32 3.34 -12.97
C VAL A 52 -9.72 3.55 -14.43
N GLU A 53 -8.80 3.99 -15.29
CA GLU A 53 -9.00 4.18 -16.73
C GLU A 53 -8.66 2.93 -17.55
N LYS A 54 -8.02 1.92 -16.92
CA LYS A 54 -7.63 0.68 -17.62
C LYS A 54 -8.84 -0.22 -17.87
N ASN A 55 -8.78 -0.92 -18.99
CA ASN A 55 -9.79 -1.90 -19.36
C ASN A 55 -9.63 -3.18 -18.52
N VAL A 56 -10.28 -3.22 -17.37
CA VAL A 56 -10.36 -4.36 -16.46
C VAL A 56 -11.84 -4.66 -16.18
N ASP A 57 -12.20 -5.93 -16.12
CA ASP A 57 -13.55 -6.36 -15.69
C ASP A 57 -13.65 -6.24 -14.15
N TRP A 58 -13.89 -5.01 -13.69
CA TRP A 58 -13.87 -4.64 -12.26
C TRP A 58 -14.95 -5.35 -11.44
N GLU A 59 -16.05 -5.82 -12.06
CA GLU A 59 -17.08 -6.60 -11.35
C GLU A 59 -16.53 -7.96 -10.87
N LYS A 60 -15.45 -8.44 -11.48
CA LYS A 60 -14.73 -9.66 -11.09
C LYS A 60 -13.59 -9.41 -10.13
N VAL A 61 -13.34 -8.16 -9.74
CA VAL A 61 -12.25 -7.80 -8.83
C VAL A 61 -12.78 -7.57 -7.41
N THR A 62 -12.09 -8.13 -6.43
CA THR A 62 -12.30 -7.83 -5.01
C THR A 62 -11.11 -7.05 -4.47
N MET A 63 -11.35 -5.85 -3.95
CA MET A 63 -10.33 -4.97 -3.36
C MET A 63 -10.34 -5.07 -1.84
N PHE A 64 -9.13 -5.20 -1.28
CA PHE A 64 -8.87 -5.11 0.16
C PHE A 64 -8.10 -3.85 0.49
N HIS A 65 -8.50 -3.19 1.56
CA HIS A 65 -7.85 -2.00 2.08
C HIS A 65 -6.63 -2.39 2.92
N LEU A 66 -5.52 -1.65 2.75
CA LEU A 66 -4.25 -1.96 3.40
C LEU A 66 -4.21 -1.55 4.87
N ASP A 67 -4.65 -0.32 5.18
CA ASP A 67 -4.53 0.29 6.50
C ASP A 67 -5.50 1.47 6.70
N GLU A 68 -5.78 1.82 7.94
CA GLU A 68 -6.62 2.99 8.27
C GLU A 68 -6.28 3.49 9.68
N TYR A 69 -6.41 4.78 9.90
CA TYR A 69 -6.28 5.37 11.23
C TYR A 69 -7.36 4.87 12.19
N LEU A 70 -6.96 4.57 13.40
CA LEU A 70 -7.91 4.31 14.49
C LEU A 70 -8.49 5.64 15.00
N GLU A 71 -9.76 5.61 15.43
CA GLU A 71 -10.45 6.78 15.99
C GLU A 71 -10.62 7.97 15.03
N LEU A 72 -10.45 7.75 13.73
CA LEU A 72 -10.68 8.74 12.70
C LEU A 72 -11.96 8.39 11.92
N PRO A 73 -12.99 9.27 11.90
CA PRO A 73 -14.22 8.98 11.16
C PRO A 73 -13.96 9.01 9.65
N GLU A 74 -14.69 8.21 8.91
CA GLU A 74 -14.57 8.14 7.44
C GLU A 74 -14.78 9.50 6.76
N THR A 75 -15.57 10.40 7.37
CA THR A 75 -15.82 11.75 6.86
C THR A 75 -14.61 12.67 6.94
N HIS A 76 -13.60 12.33 7.74
CA HIS A 76 -12.39 13.14 7.86
C HIS A 76 -11.59 13.12 6.55
N LYS A 77 -11.01 14.27 6.16
CA LYS A 77 -10.24 14.41 4.91
C LYS A 77 -9.05 13.45 4.79
N ALA A 78 -8.48 13.05 5.94
CA ALA A 78 -7.33 12.14 6.02
C ALA A 78 -7.72 10.65 6.08
N SER A 79 -9.02 10.31 6.14
CA SER A 79 -9.45 8.90 6.13
C SER A 79 -9.04 8.23 4.82
N PHE A 80 -8.37 7.09 4.92
CA PHE A 80 -7.98 6.30 3.76
C PHE A 80 -9.18 5.59 3.12
N ARG A 81 -10.25 5.27 3.89
CA ARG A 81 -11.52 4.83 3.33
C ARG A 81 -12.12 5.90 2.42
N ARG A 82 -12.16 7.15 2.87
CA ARG A 82 -12.61 8.28 2.06
C ARG A 82 -11.76 8.45 0.81
N TYR A 83 -10.44 8.41 0.95
CA TYR A 83 -9.50 8.48 -0.17
C TYR A 83 -9.83 7.42 -1.25
N LEU A 84 -9.97 6.15 -0.87
CA LEU A 84 -10.28 5.08 -1.81
C LEU A 84 -11.69 5.21 -2.41
N LYS A 85 -12.68 5.67 -1.64
CA LYS A 85 -14.02 5.93 -2.15
C LYS A 85 -14.01 7.01 -3.23
N GLU A 86 -13.37 8.13 -2.98
CA GLU A 86 -13.34 9.25 -3.92
C GLU A 86 -12.50 8.96 -5.17
N ARG A 87 -11.41 8.21 -5.05
CA ARG A 87 -10.41 8.02 -6.12
C ARG A 87 -10.55 6.71 -6.88
N PHE A 88 -11.11 5.69 -6.27
CA PHE A 88 -11.16 4.36 -6.85
C PHE A 88 -12.58 3.77 -6.89
N THR A 89 -13.21 3.49 -5.75
CA THR A 89 -14.45 2.70 -5.73
C THR A 89 -15.70 3.43 -6.25
N SER A 90 -15.68 4.77 -6.32
CA SER A 90 -16.71 5.54 -7.00
C SER A 90 -16.58 5.54 -8.52
N LYS A 91 -15.46 5.08 -9.06
CA LYS A 91 -15.14 5.12 -10.48
C LYS A 91 -15.23 3.77 -11.17
N VAL A 92 -15.05 2.69 -10.41
CA VAL A 92 -15.08 1.32 -10.94
C VAL A 92 -15.97 0.41 -10.08
N PRO A 93 -16.74 -0.52 -10.68
CA PRO A 93 -17.69 -1.39 -9.97
C PRO A 93 -16.97 -2.58 -9.31
N VAL A 94 -16.12 -2.31 -8.31
CA VAL A 94 -15.33 -3.31 -7.60
C VAL A 94 -15.99 -3.73 -6.30
N LYS A 95 -15.90 -5.01 -5.93
CA LYS A 95 -16.26 -5.48 -4.59
C LYS A 95 -15.18 -5.02 -3.60
N VAL A 96 -15.59 -4.51 -2.42
CA VAL A 96 -14.66 -3.86 -1.49
C VAL A 96 -14.76 -4.43 -0.09
N HIS A 97 -13.60 -4.63 0.53
CA HIS A 97 -13.44 -4.89 1.96
C HIS A 97 -12.56 -3.80 2.59
N PHE A 98 -13.19 -2.80 3.20
CA PHE A 98 -12.48 -1.73 3.90
C PHE A 98 -12.01 -2.18 5.29
N VAL A 99 -10.89 -1.60 5.74
CA VAL A 99 -10.53 -1.58 7.16
C VAL A 99 -11.52 -0.64 7.85
N ASN A 100 -12.52 -1.20 8.53
CA ASN A 100 -13.47 -0.43 9.30
C ASN A 100 -12.97 -0.26 10.74
N THR A 101 -12.68 0.99 11.12
CA THR A 101 -12.18 1.37 12.44
C THR A 101 -13.27 1.99 13.33
N GLU A 102 -14.54 1.86 12.93
CA GLU A 102 -15.70 2.30 13.69
C GLU A 102 -16.43 1.10 14.32
N GLY A 103 -17.07 1.32 15.48
CA GLY A 103 -17.77 0.26 16.21
C GLY A 103 -16.83 -0.73 16.89
N ASP A 104 -17.12 -2.03 16.80
CA ASP A 104 -16.26 -3.09 17.33
C ASP A 104 -15.13 -3.41 16.36
N VAL A 105 -14.00 -2.74 16.56
CA VAL A 105 -12.82 -2.87 15.68
C VAL A 105 -12.27 -4.29 15.67
N GLU A 106 -12.25 -4.98 16.81
CA GLU A 106 -11.72 -6.34 16.88
C GLU A 106 -12.56 -7.32 16.07
N GLU A 107 -13.90 -7.22 16.14
CA GLU A 107 -14.77 -8.05 15.34
C GLU A 107 -14.67 -7.71 13.84
N ASN A 108 -14.59 -6.43 13.51
CA ASN A 108 -14.36 -5.99 12.12
C ASN A 108 -13.06 -6.59 11.55
N LEU A 109 -11.97 -6.64 12.35
CA LEU A 109 -10.69 -7.21 11.92
C LEU A 109 -10.75 -8.75 11.79
N LYS A 110 -11.52 -9.43 12.64
CA LYS A 110 -11.74 -10.88 12.51
C LYS A 110 -12.47 -11.21 11.22
N GLU A 111 -13.52 -10.43 10.90
CA GLU A 111 -14.25 -10.62 9.65
C GLU A 111 -13.38 -10.33 8.43
N LEU A 112 -12.66 -9.21 8.44
CA LEU A 112 -11.74 -8.84 7.35
C LEU A 112 -10.64 -9.89 7.16
N THR A 113 -10.11 -10.45 8.26
CA THR A 113 -9.14 -11.54 8.23
C THR A 113 -9.73 -12.80 7.61
N ARG A 114 -10.98 -13.16 7.94
CA ARG A 114 -11.65 -14.29 7.29
C ARG A 114 -11.80 -14.08 5.79
N GLU A 115 -12.21 -12.87 5.39
CA GLU A 115 -12.41 -12.54 3.98
C GLU A 115 -11.10 -12.56 3.19
N ILE A 116 -10.03 -11.95 3.70
CA ILE A 116 -8.77 -11.90 2.97
C ILE A 116 -8.12 -13.27 2.83
N ARG A 117 -8.33 -14.17 3.79
CA ARG A 117 -7.75 -15.53 3.81
C ARG A 117 -8.57 -16.58 3.06
N LYS A 118 -9.72 -16.22 2.49
CA LYS A 118 -10.53 -17.18 1.72
C LYS A 118 -9.86 -17.66 0.43
N ASP A 119 -9.03 -16.84 -0.15
CA ASP A 119 -8.36 -17.14 -1.41
C ASP A 119 -7.08 -16.29 -1.53
N ILE A 120 -6.26 -16.59 -2.53
CA ILE A 120 -5.06 -15.86 -2.92
C ILE A 120 -5.34 -14.37 -3.13
N ILE A 121 -4.41 -13.52 -2.78
CA ILE A 121 -4.35 -12.14 -3.24
C ILE A 121 -3.41 -12.07 -4.44
N ASP A 122 -3.95 -11.70 -5.58
CA ASP A 122 -3.21 -11.68 -6.83
C ASP A 122 -2.20 -10.54 -6.88
N ILE A 123 -2.63 -9.35 -6.44
CA ILE A 123 -1.79 -8.15 -6.50
C ILE A 123 -1.85 -7.39 -5.18
N GLY A 124 -0.68 -7.09 -4.61
CA GLY A 124 -0.52 -6.11 -3.56
C GLY A 124 0.09 -4.83 -4.11
N VAL A 125 -0.65 -3.72 -4.10
CA VAL A 125 -0.11 -2.39 -4.39
C VAL A 125 0.35 -1.79 -3.08
N ILE A 126 1.66 -1.79 -2.85
CA ILE A 126 2.29 -1.51 -1.56
C ILE A 126 3.27 -0.35 -1.69
N GLY A 127 2.98 0.78 -1.03
CA GLY A 127 3.89 1.92 -0.96
C GLY A 127 5.06 1.69 0.00
N ILE A 128 6.09 2.55 -0.08
CA ILE A 128 7.20 2.61 0.88
C ILE A 128 7.20 3.99 1.53
N GLY A 129 7.16 4.03 2.86
CA GLY A 129 7.21 5.26 3.63
C GLY A 129 8.62 5.89 3.67
N GLU A 130 8.72 7.14 4.13
CA GLU A 130 10.00 7.88 4.20
C GLU A 130 11.02 7.25 5.17
N ASN A 131 10.57 6.49 6.17
CA ASN A 131 11.41 5.70 7.07
C ASN A 131 11.58 4.23 6.65
N GLY A 132 11.10 3.87 5.45
CA GLY A 132 11.14 2.50 4.93
C GLY A 132 9.99 1.60 5.39
N HIS A 133 8.97 2.13 6.08
CA HIS A 133 7.82 1.34 6.47
C HIS A 133 7.00 0.86 5.25
N ILE A 134 6.29 -0.25 5.42
CA ILE A 134 5.26 -0.75 4.50
C ILE A 134 3.94 -0.86 5.25
N ALA A 135 2.84 -0.34 4.69
CA ALA A 135 1.62 -0.05 5.44
C ALA A 135 1.99 0.78 6.70
N PHE A 136 1.31 0.63 7.82
CA PHE A 136 1.73 1.24 9.09
C PHE A 136 2.64 0.33 9.93
N ASN A 137 3.49 -0.47 9.29
CA ASN A 137 4.50 -1.26 9.99
C ASN A 137 5.80 -0.46 10.09
N ASP A 138 5.86 0.46 11.07
CA ASP A 138 7.01 1.29 11.35
C ASP A 138 8.19 0.50 11.95
N PRO A 139 9.45 0.98 11.81
CA PRO A 139 10.61 0.39 12.47
C PRO A 139 10.51 0.46 14.01
N PRO A 140 10.88 -0.63 14.74
CA PRO A 140 11.16 -1.97 14.25
C PRO A 140 9.87 -2.72 13.95
N ALA A 141 9.67 -3.12 12.68
CA ALA A 141 8.47 -3.83 12.29
C ALA A 141 8.44 -5.26 12.83
N ASP A 142 7.24 -5.75 13.14
CA ASP A 142 7.04 -7.13 13.59
C ASP A 142 6.96 -8.08 12.39
N PHE A 143 8.06 -8.80 12.10
CA PHE A 143 8.12 -9.82 11.06
C PHE A 143 7.69 -11.21 11.53
N GLU A 144 7.46 -11.40 12.84
CA GLU A 144 7.15 -12.70 13.44
C GLU A 144 5.64 -12.99 13.47
N THR A 145 4.82 -11.92 13.54
CA THR A 145 3.36 -12.08 13.59
C THR A 145 2.83 -12.81 12.35
N ARG A 146 1.79 -13.63 12.57
CA ARG A 146 1.05 -14.32 11.50
C ARG A 146 -0.39 -13.81 11.36
N GLU A 147 -0.75 -12.75 12.06
CA GLU A 147 -2.03 -12.08 11.88
C GLU A 147 -2.14 -11.45 10.50
N ALA A 148 -3.36 -11.25 9.99
CA ALA A 148 -3.54 -10.53 8.72
C ALA A 148 -3.51 -9.02 8.94
N TYR A 149 -4.21 -8.56 9.97
CA TYR A 149 -4.28 -7.17 10.40
C TYR A 149 -4.08 -7.06 11.90
N ARG A 150 -3.56 -5.93 12.35
CA ARG A 150 -3.44 -5.62 13.77
C ARG A 150 -3.50 -4.13 14.03
N ILE A 151 -3.82 -3.77 15.28
CA ILE A 151 -3.71 -2.41 15.77
C ILE A 151 -2.24 -2.14 16.09
N VAL A 152 -1.72 -1.03 15.55
CA VAL A 152 -0.32 -0.60 15.74
C VAL A 152 -0.26 0.82 16.30
N SER A 153 0.84 1.14 16.99
CA SER A 153 1.16 2.52 17.36
C SER A 153 1.98 3.15 16.24
N LEU A 154 1.67 4.40 15.90
CA LEU A 154 2.38 5.15 14.87
C LEU A 154 3.60 5.86 15.48
N GLU A 155 4.76 5.64 14.88
CA GLU A 155 5.98 6.34 15.23
C GLU A 155 5.87 7.84 14.90
N GLU A 156 6.60 8.68 15.64
CA GLU A 156 6.57 10.14 15.42
C GLU A 156 6.99 10.53 14.00
N ARG A 157 7.99 9.83 13.43
CA ARG A 157 8.45 10.09 12.05
C ARG A 157 7.36 9.78 11.03
N CYS A 158 6.61 8.68 11.21
CA CYS A 158 5.45 8.36 10.40
C CYS A 158 4.34 9.42 10.52
N ARG A 159 4.02 9.86 11.75
CA ARG A 159 3.03 10.91 12.00
C ARG A 159 3.46 12.25 11.39
N LYS A 160 4.75 12.61 11.46
CA LYS A 160 5.32 13.79 10.80
C LYS A 160 5.21 13.71 9.27
N GLN A 161 5.39 12.53 8.67
CA GLN A 161 5.15 12.35 7.23
C GLN A 161 3.70 12.70 6.87
N GLN A 162 2.71 12.21 7.62
CA GLN A 162 1.29 12.49 7.36
C GLN A 162 0.95 13.99 7.53
N LEU A 163 1.56 14.65 8.49
CA LEU A 163 1.46 16.11 8.66
C LEU A 163 2.05 16.84 7.44
N ASN A 164 3.26 16.46 7.01
CA ASN A 164 3.97 17.10 5.90
C ASN A 164 3.28 16.87 4.53
N GLU A 165 2.53 15.78 4.40
CA GLU A 165 1.68 15.52 3.24
C GLU A 165 0.38 16.36 3.25
N GLY A 166 0.12 17.15 4.32
CA GLY A 166 -1.00 18.08 4.41
C GLY A 166 -2.34 17.47 4.84
N TRP A 167 -2.33 16.22 5.29
CA TRP A 167 -3.55 15.54 5.74
C TRP A 167 -4.10 16.07 7.07
N PHE A 168 -3.21 16.56 7.94
CA PHE A 168 -3.54 17.10 9.26
C PHE A 168 -2.96 18.50 9.42
N PRO A 169 -3.62 19.42 10.16
CA PRO A 169 -3.11 20.77 10.38
C PRO A 169 -2.00 20.82 11.44
N THR A 170 -1.99 19.89 12.40
CA THR A 170 -0.98 19.79 13.47
C THR A 170 -0.59 18.34 13.73
N LEU A 171 0.59 18.13 14.33
CA LEU A 171 1.06 16.80 14.70
C LEU A 171 0.16 16.13 15.77
N ASP A 172 -0.40 16.93 16.67
CA ASP A 172 -1.26 16.41 17.75
C ASP A 172 -2.59 15.87 17.23
N GLU A 173 -3.04 16.33 16.06
CA GLU A 173 -4.24 15.82 15.39
C GLU A 173 -4.01 14.54 14.59
N VAL A 174 -2.75 14.18 14.34
CA VAL A 174 -2.45 12.89 13.70
C VAL A 174 -2.68 11.76 14.71
N PRO A 175 -3.53 10.77 14.41
CA PRO A 175 -3.79 9.67 15.33
C PRO A 175 -2.51 8.95 15.78
N PHE A 176 -2.51 8.46 17.02
CA PHE A 176 -1.40 7.68 17.59
C PHE A 176 -1.46 6.22 17.22
N LYS A 177 -2.63 5.74 16.77
CA LYS A 177 -2.85 4.33 16.43
C LYS A 177 -3.52 4.19 15.08
N ALA A 178 -3.26 3.06 14.46
CA ALA A 178 -3.87 2.66 13.21
C ALA A 178 -4.12 1.15 13.19
N VAL A 179 -4.98 0.71 12.30
CA VAL A 179 -5.03 -0.68 11.86
C VAL A 179 -4.12 -0.81 10.66
N SER A 180 -3.26 -1.80 10.66
CA SER A 180 -2.34 -2.09 9.56
C SER A 180 -2.41 -3.56 9.16
N MET A 181 -2.38 -3.82 7.85
CA MET A 181 -2.03 -5.13 7.34
C MET A 181 -0.60 -5.45 7.74
N THR A 182 -0.36 -6.69 8.18
CA THR A 182 0.97 -7.10 8.65
C THR A 182 1.93 -7.38 7.50
N PRO A 183 3.25 -7.32 7.75
CA PRO A 183 4.24 -7.73 6.75
C PRO A 183 4.00 -9.16 6.27
N TYR A 184 3.62 -10.07 7.17
CA TYR A 184 3.29 -11.45 6.81
C TYR A 184 2.17 -11.52 5.76
N GLN A 185 1.05 -10.82 5.98
CA GLN A 185 -0.09 -10.86 5.05
C GLN A 185 0.25 -10.18 3.71
N ILE A 186 1.01 -9.10 3.71
CA ILE A 186 1.52 -8.43 2.49
C ILE A 186 2.33 -9.42 1.65
N MET A 187 3.21 -10.18 2.27
CA MET A 187 4.07 -11.16 1.60
C MET A 187 3.34 -12.39 1.06
N GLN A 188 2.03 -12.57 1.35
CA GLN A 188 1.20 -13.64 0.78
C GLN A 188 0.63 -13.28 -0.61
N CYS A 189 0.83 -12.07 -1.12
CA CYS A 189 0.43 -11.70 -2.48
C CYS A 189 1.21 -12.51 -3.53
N GLU A 190 0.58 -12.80 -4.68
CA GLU A 190 1.28 -13.43 -5.79
C GLU A 190 2.27 -12.46 -6.44
N THR A 191 1.84 -11.23 -6.66
CA THR A 191 2.64 -10.13 -7.20
C THR A 191 2.57 -8.93 -6.26
N ILE A 192 3.69 -8.25 -6.02
CA ILE A 192 3.71 -6.95 -5.33
C ILE A 192 4.18 -5.88 -6.31
N VAL A 193 3.42 -4.78 -6.38
CA VAL A 193 3.74 -3.59 -7.16
C VAL A 193 3.91 -2.42 -6.20
N SER A 194 5.09 -1.80 -6.21
CA SER A 194 5.39 -0.64 -5.36
C SER A 194 5.61 0.61 -6.23
N SER A 195 4.73 1.60 -6.08
CA SER A 195 4.87 2.94 -6.69
C SER A 195 5.46 3.87 -5.65
N VAL A 196 6.68 4.34 -5.89
CA VAL A 196 7.46 5.10 -4.90
C VAL A 196 8.07 6.34 -5.55
N PRO A 197 7.26 7.37 -5.86
CA PRO A 197 7.72 8.61 -6.48
C PRO A 197 8.24 9.64 -5.49
N GLY A 198 9.10 10.55 -5.97
CA GLY A 198 9.48 11.80 -5.34
C GLY A 198 10.71 11.72 -4.45
N GLU A 199 11.42 12.85 -4.35
CA GLU A 199 12.71 13.00 -3.67
C GLU A 199 12.68 12.57 -2.19
N ARG A 200 11.55 12.81 -1.49
CA ARG A 200 11.40 12.41 -0.08
C ARG A 200 11.54 10.91 0.16
N LYS A 201 11.36 10.10 -0.89
CA LYS A 201 11.49 8.63 -0.85
C LYS A 201 12.90 8.14 -1.15
N ALA A 202 13.80 9.00 -1.65
CA ALA A 202 15.13 8.60 -2.12
C ALA A 202 15.96 7.89 -1.04
N GLU A 203 15.93 8.38 0.20
CA GLU A 203 16.64 7.74 1.32
C GLU A 203 16.07 6.34 1.63
N ALA A 204 14.75 6.20 1.71
CA ALA A 204 14.10 4.93 1.98
C ALA A 204 14.36 3.92 0.85
N VAL A 205 14.31 4.37 -0.41
CA VAL A 205 14.64 3.55 -1.60
C VAL A 205 16.08 3.07 -1.54
N ARG A 206 17.03 3.99 -1.30
CA ARG A 206 18.45 3.63 -1.14
C ARG A 206 18.64 2.60 -0.03
N ASN A 207 18.09 2.86 1.16
CA ASN A 207 18.23 1.99 2.32
C ASN A 207 17.61 0.61 2.07
N THR A 208 16.49 0.55 1.35
CA THR A 208 15.86 -0.71 0.96
C THR A 208 16.72 -1.50 -0.03
N LEU A 209 17.21 -0.87 -1.09
CA LEU A 209 17.94 -1.56 -2.17
C LEU A 209 19.35 -1.92 -1.80
N LYS A 210 20.09 -1.03 -1.08
CA LYS A 210 21.48 -1.24 -0.68
C LYS A 210 21.67 -2.10 0.57
N SER A 211 20.63 -2.31 1.39
CA SER A 211 20.76 -3.22 2.53
C SER A 211 21.15 -4.61 2.06
N GLU A 212 22.20 -5.19 2.60
CA GLU A 212 22.61 -6.57 2.28
C GLU A 212 21.64 -7.58 2.92
N GLU A 213 21.09 -7.24 4.08
CA GLU A 213 20.22 -8.10 4.86
C GLU A 213 18.78 -7.56 4.91
N VAL A 214 17.84 -8.47 5.14
CA VAL A 214 16.46 -8.12 5.51
C VAL A 214 16.47 -7.66 6.96
N THR A 215 15.98 -6.46 7.21
CA THR A 215 15.93 -5.89 8.55
C THR A 215 14.60 -5.23 8.85
N ASN A 216 14.09 -5.44 10.04
CA ASN A 216 12.86 -4.79 10.51
C ASN A 216 13.05 -3.30 10.82
N MET A 217 14.30 -2.81 10.84
CA MET A 217 14.62 -1.38 10.95
C MET A 217 14.45 -0.63 9.62
N VAL A 218 14.34 -1.36 8.50
CA VAL A 218 13.93 -0.87 7.19
C VAL A 218 12.94 -1.89 6.62
N PRO A 219 11.68 -1.83 7.03
CA PRO A 219 10.69 -2.90 6.75
C PRO A 219 10.53 -3.25 5.27
N ALA A 220 10.69 -2.27 4.38
CA ALA A 220 10.65 -2.49 2.93
C ALA A 220 11.72 -3.46 2.40
N THR A 221 12.80 -3.72 3.17
CA THR A 221 13.81 -4.74 2.80
C THR A 221 13.20 -6.13 2.70
N LEU A 222 12.10 -6.41 3.42
CA LEU A 222 11.39 -7.68 3.33
C LEU A 222 10.87 -7.94 1.92
N LEU A 223 10.45 -6.90 1.19
CA LEU A 223 9.94 -7.01 -0.18
C LEU A 223 10.97 -7.60 -1.16
N LYS A 224 12.26 -7.45 -0.87
CA LYS A 224 13.36 -8.04 -1.67
C LYS A 224 13.32 -9.56 -1.71
N THR A 225 12.72 -10.19 -0.71
CA THR A 225 12.58 -11.66 -0.63
C THR A 225 11.33 -12.16 -1.36
N HIS A 226 10.48 -11.25 -1.83
CA HIS A 226 9.27 -11.63 -2.53
C HIS A 226 9.58 -12.17 -3.93
N LYS A 227 8.91 -13.25 -4.32
CA LYS A 227 9.14 -13.96 -5.61
C LYS A 227 8.88 -13.08 -6.83
N ASP A 228 7.89 -12.18 -6.76
CA ASP A 228 7.45 -11.32 -7.86
C ASP A 228 7.16 -9.90 -7.36
N TRP A 229 8.23 -9.13 -7.11
CA TRP A 229 8.18 -7.73 -6.68
C TRP A 229 8.63 -6.81 -7.81
N HIS A 230 7.77 -5.82 -8.14
CA HIS A 230 8.00 -4.79 -9.13
C HIS A 230 8.05 -3.42 -8.44
N LEU A 231 9.20 -2.78 -8.48
CA LEU A 231 9.44 -1.46 -7.87
C LEU A 231 9.51 -0.40 -8.95
N PHE A 232 8.56 0.52 -8.93
CA PHE A 232 8.50 1.67 -9.82
C PHE A 232 8.98 2.92 -9.10
N LEU A 233 9.98 3.56 -9.66
CA LEU A 233 10.65 4.77 -9.17
C LEU A 233 10.60 5.85 -10.25
N ASP A 234 10.71 7.10 -9.82
CA ASP A 234 11.04 8.21 -10.71
C ASP A 234 12.51 8.64 -10.50
N LYS A 235 12.97 9.61 -11.31
CA LYS A 235 14.34 10.14 -11.20
C LYS A 235 14.64 10.73 -9.83
N GLU A 236 13.63 11.32 -9.17
CA GLU A 236 13.78 11.92 -7.85
C GLU A 236 13.95 10.85 -6.77
N SER A 237 13.06 9.86 -6.72
CA SER A 237 13.14 8.79 -5.72
C SER A 237 14.31 7.84 -5.93
N SER A 238 14.84 7.74 -7.16
CA SER A 238 16.02 6.92 -7.48
C SER A 238 17.36 7.65 -7.33
N SER A 239 17.35 8.94 -7.01
CA SER A 239 18.54 9.82 -7.04
C SER A 239 19.70 9.38 -6.14
N LEU A 240 19.46 8.56 -5.13
CA LEU A 240 20.48 8.07 -4.19
C LEU A 240 20.86 6.59 -4.40
N ILE A 241 20.40 5.94 -5.48
CA ILE A 241 20.70 4.51 -5.71
C ILE A 241 22.18 4.31 -6.07
N ASP A 242 22.77 5.21 -6.87
CA ASP A 242 24.15 5.09 -7.36
C ASP A 242 25.16 5.89 -6.54
N SER A 243 24.74 6.51 -5.45
CA SER A 243 25.59 7.35 -4.58
C SER A 243 26.23 6.55 -3.45
#